data_107a80a7b955e297970c76e5cdb98e18
#
_entry.id   107a80a7b955e297970c76e5cdb98e18
#
_cell.length_a   1.000
_cell.length_b   1.000
_cell.length_c   1.000
_cell.angle_alpha   90.00
_cell.angle_beta   90.00
_cell.angle_gamma   90.00
#
_symmetry.space_group_name_H-M   'P 1'
#
loop_
_entity.id
_entity.type
_entity.pdbx_description
1 polymer ?
#
loop_
_entity_poly.entity_id
_entity_poly.type
_entity_poly.pdbx_seq_one_letter_code
_entity_poly.pdbx_strand_id
1 'polypeptide(L)'
;MLKLIYYVPDTHLDLTKTAVFNAGAGTIGNYEHCAWQVLGTGQFKPLKGANPFIGTLNALEQVAEWRVEMMVAPSVASEVLKALKASHPYEEPAFEFIQLVEIADTE
;
A
#
# COMPACT_ATOMS: atom_id res chain seq x y z
N MET A 1 -0.92 5.39 16.33
CA MET A 1 -0.31 4.75 15.15
C MET A 1 -1.37 4.31 14.17
N LEU A 2 -1.04 4.37 12.91
CA LEU A 2 -1.87 3.88 11.83
C LEU A 2 -1.23 2.63 11.23
N LYS A 3 -2.04 1.81 10.58
CA LYS A 3 -1.55 0.74 9.73
C LYS A 3 -1.91 1.08 8.29
N LEU A 4 -0.91 1.13 7.42
CA LEU A 4 -1.12 1.23 5.99
C LEU A 4 -1.23 -0.18 5.43
N ILE A 5 -2.30 -0.41 4.67
CA ILE A 5 -2.46 -1.63 3.87
C ILE A 5 -2.61 -1.18 2.43
N TYR A 6 -1.84 -1.77 1.52
CA TYR A 6 -2.02 -1.50 0.10
C TYR A 6 -1.76 -2.75 -0.73
N TYR A 7 -2.20 -2.71 -1.98
CA TYR A 7 -2.13 -3.83 -2.90
C TYR A 7 -1.36 -3.41 -4.14
N VAL A 8 -0.41 -4.23 -4.58
CA VAL A 8 0.49 -3.85 -5.66
C VAL A 8 0.90 -5.07 -6.49
N PRO A 9 0.99 -4.94 -7.83
CA PRO A 9 1.51 -6.01 -8.67
C PRO A 9 3.01 -6.22 -8.40
N ASP A 10 3.49 -7.41 -8.67
CA ASP A 10 4.88 -7.82 -8.41
C ASP A 10 5.91 -6.88 -9.02
N THR A 11 5.61 -6.33 -10.19
CA THR A 11 6.51 -5.42 -10.90
C THR A 11 6.86 -4.15 -10.12
N HIS A 12 6.01 -3.75 -9.17
CA HIS A 12 6.17 -2.50 -8.40
C HIS A 12 6.22 -2.73 -6.89
N LEU A 13 6.35 -3.99 -6.44
CA LEU A 13 6.42 -4.30 -5.02
C LEU A 13 7.58 -3.59 -4.33
N ASP A 14 8.79 -3.82 -4.81
CA ASP A 14 9.99 -3.25 -4.17
C ASP A 14 10.04 -1.74 -4.32
N LEU A 15 9.64 -1.22 -5.48
CA LEU A 15 9.61 0.22 -5.73
C LEU A 15 8.68 0.95 -4.76
N THR A 16 7.46 0.45 -4.57
CA THR A 16 6.50 1.07 -3.66
C THR A 16 6.94 0.95 -2.20
N LYS A 17 7.46 -0.20 -1.80
CA LYS A 17 7.97 -0.39 -0.43
C LYS A 17 9.10 0.58 -0.13
N THR A 18 10.07 0.70 -1.03
CA THR A 18 11.18 1.65 -0.86
C THR A 18 10.67 3.07 -0.74
N ALA A 19 9.72 3.47 -1.58
CA ALA A 19 9.17 4.82 -1.58
C ALA A 19 8.48 5.15 -0.25
N VAL A 20 7.62 4.26 0.26
CA VAL A 20 6.90 4.53 1.51
C VAL A 20 7.81 4.45 2.73
N PHE A 21 8.82 3.57 2.72
CA PHE A 21 9.81 3.53 3.80
C PHE A 21 10.64 4.82 3.85
N ASN A 22 11.05 5.33 2.69
CA ASN A 22 11.79 6.60 2.63
C ASN A 22 10.96 7.78 3.11
N ALA A 23 9.63 7.70 3.02
CA ALA A 23 8.73 8.73 3.53
C ALA A 23 8.44 8.58 5.03
N GLY A 24 8.94 7.53 5.68
CA GLY A 24 8.82 7.33 7.12
C GLY A 24 7.93 6.20 7.57
N ALA A 25 7.36 5.41 6.67
CA ALA A 25 6.57 4.24 7.04
C ALA A 25 7.46 3.10 7.52
N GLY A 26 6.88 2.18 8.31
CA GLY A 26 7.55 0.94 8.69
C GLY A 26 8.54 1.06 9.83
N THR A 27 8.47 2.09 10.64
CA THR A 27 9.35 2.24 11.80
C THR A 27 8.64 1.74 13.05
N ILE A 28 9.27 0.83 13.78
CA ILE A 28 8.80 0.31 15.05
C ILE A 28 9.99 0.31 16.01
N GLY A 29 9.96 1.20 17.01
CA GLY A 29 11.07 1.33 17.98
C GLY A 29 12.40 1.58 17.25
N ASN A 30 13.36 0.70 17.48
CA ASN A 30 14.70 0.78 16.87
C ASN A 30 14.82 -0.01 15.57
N TYR A 31 13.69 -0.38 14.96
CA TYR A 31 13.65 -1.08 13.68
C TYR A 31 12.99 -0.22 12.63
N GLU A 32 13.54 -0.23 11.43
CA GLU A 32 12.93 0.43 10.28
C GLU A 32 12.71 -0.58 9.15
N HIS A 33 11.95 -0.16 8.13
CA HIS A 33 11.58 -1.01 6.98
C HIS A 33 10.79 -2.25 7.41
N CYS A 34 10.01 -2.13 8.49
CA CYS A 34 9.16 -3.21 8.97
C CYS A 34 7.91 -3.31 8.10
N ALA A 35 7.69 -4.47 7.53
CA ALA A 35 6.52 -4.73 6.71
C ALA A 35 6.17 -6.21 6.72
N TRP A 36 4.94 -6.50 6.41
CA TRP A 36 4.47 -7.85 6.18
C TRP A 36 3.76 -7.89 4.84
N GLN A 37 3.87 -8.98 4.09
CA GLN A 37 3.24 -9.08 2.80
C GLN A 37 2.81 -10.50 2.49
N VAL A 38 1.76 -10.62 1.68
CA VAL A 38 1.24 -11.90 1.22
C VAL A 38 0.76 -11.75 -0.22
N LEU A 39 1.02 -12.77 -1.02
CA LEU A 39 0.59 -12.81 -2.42
C LEU A 39 -0.86 -13.26 -2.48
N GLY A 40 -1.67 -12.54 -3.22
CA GLY A 40 -3.07 -12.85 -3.44
C GLY A 40 -3.48 -12.56 -4.87
N THR A 41 -4.78 -12.58 -5.12
CA THR A 41 -5.35 -12.29 -6.44
C THR A 41 -6.26 -11.08 -6.33
N GLY A 42 -5.92 -10.01 -7.06
CA GLY A 42 -6.79 -8.85 -7.20
C GLY A 42 -7.71 -8.99 -8.41
N GLN A 43 -8.83 -8.29 -8.38
CA GLN A 43 -9.80 -8.33 -9.45
C GLN A 43 -10.39 -6.96 -9.67
N PHE A 44 -10.55 -6.59 -10.93
CA PHE A 44 -11.18 -5.32 -11.29
C PHE A 44 -11.68 -5.38 -12.74
N LYS A 45 -12.52 -4.41 -13.08
CA LYS A 45 -13.08 -4.28 -14.43
C LYS A 45 -13.04 -2.80 -14.81
N PRO A 46 -12.14 -2.39 -15.70
CA PRO A 46 -12.10 -1.00 -16.15
C PRO A 46 -13.36 -0.62 -16.91
N LEU A 47 -13.89 0.55 -16.59
CA LEU A 47 -15.09 1.09 -17.24
C LEU A 47 -14.70 2.29 -18.10
N LYS A 48 -15.65 2.76 -18.92
CA LYS A 48 -15.46 3.93 -19.76
C LYS A 48 -14.95 5.12 -18.93
N GLY A 49 -13.88 5.73 -19.40
CA GLY A 49 -13.19 6.82 -18.70
C GLY A 49 -11.97 6.39 -17.95
N ALA A 50 -11.76 5.10 -17.72
CA ALA A 50 -10.56 4.59 -17.07
C ALA A 50 -9.37 4.55 -18.05
N ASN A 51 -8.18 4.71 -17.49
CA ASN A 51 -6.92 4.54 -18.21
C ASN A 51 -6.07 3.51 -17.46
N PRO A 52 -6.38 2.21 -17.60
CA PRO A 52 -5.77 1.18 -16.76
C PRO A 52 -4.31 0.88 -17.16
N PHE A 53 -3.47 0.64 -16.14
CA PHE A 53 -2.12 0.12 -16.33
C PHE A 53 -2.16 -1.33 -16.83
N ILE A 54 -3.12 -2.13 -16.32
CA ILE A 54 -3.36 -3.52 -16.71
C ILE A 54 -4.85 -3.64 -17.05
N GLY A 55 -5.14 -4.41 -18.09
CA GLY A 55 -6.50 -4.73 -18.48
C GLY A 55 -7.08 -3.81 -19.56
N THR A 56 -8.25 -4.17 -20.02
CA THR A 56 -8.98 -3.47 -21.07
C THR A 56 -10.37 -3.07 -20.59
N LEU A 57 -10.93 -2.03 -21.22
CA LEU A 57 -12.28 -1.55 -20.85
C LEU A 57 -13.32 -2.64 -20.97
N ASN A 58 -14.19 -2.74 -19.98
CA ASN A 58 -15.32 -3.67 -19.89
C ASN A 58 -14.93 -5.15 -19.81
N ALA A 59 -13.66 -5.46 -19.61
CA ALA A 59 -13.19 -6.83 -19.42
C ALA A 59 -12.77 -7.06 -17.96
N LEU A 60 -13.26 -8.13 -17.35
CA LEU A 60 -12.85 -8.52 -16.01
C LEU A 60 -11.39 -8.99 -16.05
N GLU A 61 -10.59 -8.42 -15.17
CA GLU A 61 -9.16 -8.73 -15.05
C GLU A 61 -8.87 -9.31 -13.66
N GLN A 62 -8.05 -10.36 -13.63
CA GLN A 62 -7.51 -10.91 -12.39
C GLN A 62 -5.99 -10.81 -12.46
N VAL A 63 -5.40 -10.32 -11.38
CA VAL A 63 -3.97 -10.00 -11.32
C VAL A 63 -3.39 -10.54 -10.02
N ALA A 64 -2.23 -11.18 -10.10
CA ALA A 64 -1.47 -11.51 -8.92
C ALA A 64 -0.99 -10.22 -8.28
N GLU A 65 -1.35 -10.01 -7.01
CA GLU A 65 -1.01 -8.81 -6.25
C GLU A 65 -0.51 -9.17 -4.88
N TRP A 66 0.42 -8.35 -4.39
CA TRP A 66 0.87 -8.43 -2.99
C TRP A 66 0.00 -7.51 -2.14
N ARG A 67 -0.49 -8.04 -1.02
CA ARG A 67 -1.01 -7.20 0.06
C ARG A 67 0.16 -6.88 0.97
N VAL A 68 0.40 -5.58 1.18
CA VAL A 68 1.53 -5.08 1.98
C VAL A 68 0.98 -4.32 3.16
N GLU A 69 1.52 -4.57 4.35
CA GLU A 69 1.09 -3.92 5.58
C GLU A 69 2.29 -3.37 6.33
N MET A 70 2.14 -2.19 6.90
CA MET A 70 3.17 -1.56 7.71
C MET A 70 2.61 -0.51 8.64
N MET A 71 3.32 -0.25 9.73
CA MET A 71 2.96 0.82 10.67
C MET A 71 3.34 2.17 10.11
N VAL A 72 2.51 3.17 10.39
CA VAL A 72 2.74 4.55 9.96
C VAL A 72 2.37 5.50 11.11
N ALA A 73 3.29 6.36 11.50
CA ALA A 73 2.99 7.40 12.46
C ALA A 73 2.06 8.44 11.81
N PRO A 74 1.05 8.95 12.53
CA PRO A 74 0.15 9.97 11.97
C PRO A 74 0.88 11.18 11.39
N SER A 75 2.00 11.57 11.98
CA SER A 75 2.77 12.76 11.54
C SER A 75 3.38 12.62 10.15
N VAL A 76 3.59 11.41 9.66
CA VAL A 76 4.17 11.17 8.32
C VAL A 76 3.16 10.57 7.34
N ALA A 77 1.93 10.33 7.75
CA ALA A 77 0.92 9.65 6.93
C ALA A 77 0.68 10.35 5.58
N SER A 78 0.62 11.67 5.59
CA SER A 78 0.41 12.45 4.37
C SER A 78 1.54 12.27 3.36
N GLU A 79 2.80 12.30 3.83
CA GLU A 79 3.96 12.10 2.98
C GLU A 79 4.06 10.65 2.48
N VAL A 80 3.70 9.69 3.33
CA VAL A 80 3.66 8.27 2.95
C VAL A 80 2.63 8.06 1.84
N LEU A 81 1.45 8.68 1.96
CA LEU A 81 0.42 8.56 0.92
C LEU A 81 0.89 9.16 -0.41
N LYS A 82 1.56 10.31 -0.38
CA LYS A 82 2.12 10.90 -1.60
C LYS A 82 3.14 9.97 -2.25
N ALA A 83 4.02 9.38 -1.45
CA ALA A 83 5.03 8.45 -1.95
C ALA A 83 4.39 7.20 -2.55
N LEU A 84 3.36 6.67 -1.92
CA LEU A 84 2.63 5.52 -2.42
C LEU A 84 2.01 5.81 -3.79
N LYS A 85 1.28 6.91 -3.89
CA LYS A 85 0.62 7.29 -5.15
C LYS A 85 1.61 7.58 -6.27
N ALA A 86 2.75 8.20 -5.95
CA ALA A 86 3.78 8.51 -6.94
C ALA A 86 4.48 7.28 -7.47
N SER A 87 4.62 6.22 -6.67
CA SER A 87 5.35 5.00 -7.02
C SER A 87 4.46 3.87 -7.51
N HIS A 88 3.15 3.92 -7.25
CA HIS A 88 2.22 2.88 -7.63
C HIS A 88 1.82 3.01 -9.10
N PRO A 89 1.75 1.91 -9.87
CA PRO A 89 1.45 1.98 -11.30
C PRO A 89 -0.03 2.20 -11.62
N TYR A 90 -0.94 1.93 -10.66
CA TYR A 90 -2.36 2.02 -10.92
C TYR A 90 -2.86 3.47 -10.86
N GLU A 91 -3.81 3.79 -11.71
CA GLU A 91 -4.52 5.06 -11.71
C GLU A 91 -5.25 5.27 -10.38
N GLU A 92 -5.91 4.22 -9.88
CA GLU A 92 -6.65 4.20 -8.63
C GLU A 92 -6.15 3.04 -7.75
N PRO A 93 -5.02 3.22 -7.05
CA PRO A 93 -4.51 2.15 -6.19
C PRO A 93 -5.43 1.91 -5.00
N ALA A 94 -5.61 0.65 -4.63
CA ALA A 94 -6.35 0.29 -3.43
C ALA A 94 -5.41 0.40 -2.22
N PHE A 95 -5.81 1.18 -1.23
CA PHE A 95 -5.06 1.33 0.02
C PHE A 95 -5.99 1.74 1.14
N GLU A 96 -5.53 1.51 2.37
CA GLU A 96 -6.27 1.89 3.57
C GLU A 96 -5.28 2.32 4.64
N PHE A 97 -5.66 3.38 5.39
CA PHE A 97 -5.00 3.71 6.65
C PHE A 97 -5.99 3.38 7.76
N ILE A 98 -5.61 2.45 8.63
CA ILE A 98 -6.48 2.01 9.74
C ILE A 98 -5.91 2.56 11.03
N GLN A 99 -6.74 3.22 11.82
CA GLN A 99 -6.33 3.69 13.13
C GLN A 99 -6.27 2.51 14.09
N LEU A 100 -5.13 2.34 14.75
CA LEU A 100 -4.90 1.26 15.68
C LEU A 100 -5.22 1.71 17.09
N VAL A 101 -5.82 0.83 17.85
CA VAL A 101 -6.03 1.04 19.29
C VAL A 101 -4.74 0.69 20.01
N GLU A 102 -4.23 1.62 20.80
CA GLU A 102 -3.05 1.41 21.62
C GLU A 102 -3.48 1.06 23.03
N ILE A 103 -2.93 -0.03 23.56
CA ILE A 103 -3.20 -0.47 24.92
C ILE A 103 -1.97 -0.12 25.76
N ALA A 104 -2.20 0.55 26.88
CA ALA A 104 -1.13 0.91 27.78
C ALA A 104 -0.49 -0.35 28.36
N ASP A 105 0.86 -0.41 28.28
CA ASP A 105 1.63 -1.47 28.93
C ASP A 105 1.84 -1.04 30.39
N THR A 106 1.37 -1.87 31.32
CA THR A 106 1.39 -1.56 32.76
C THR A 106 2.50 -2.30 33.50
N GLU A 107 3.34 -3.04 32.82
CA GLU A 107 4.47 -3.74 33.47
C GLU A 107 5.63 -2.84 33.78
#